data_9b901e27a0005af805c878906a154db0
#
_entry.id   9b901e27a0005af805c878906a154db0
#
_cell.length_a   1.000
_cell.length_b   1.000
_cell.length_c   1.000
_cell.angle_alpha   90.00
_cell.angle_beta   90.00
_cell.angle_gamma   90.00
#
_symmetry.space_group_name_H-M   'P 1'
#
loop_
_entity.id
_entity.type
_entity.pdbx_description
1 polymer ?
#
loop_
_entity_poly.entity_id
_entity_poly.type
_entity_poly.pdbx_seq_one_letter_code
_entity_poly.pdbx_strand_id
1 'polypeptide(L)'
;MKAWYVETELRKFRGGVRGAEFDDIEGMRMRPMALSLPYDSDVAVVAKYVESLPPVTHAPVLGGDPKIGKRRYALCSGCHNPDGGGNEAVKAPRLAGLDDWYLANELRKFKGHIRGADPRDEEGSAMAPMAQSLATEKVIRDISAYISTLKPQATSSETQAQ
;
A
#
# COMPACT_ATOMS: atom_id res chain seq x y z
N MET A 1 -5.20 0.76 7.79
CA MET A 1 -3.96 1.50 7.35
C MET A 1 -3.66 2.58 8.37
N LYS A 2 -2.39 3.07 8.46
CA LYS A 2 -2.05 4.22 9.32
C LYS A 2 -2.56 5.53 8.70
N ALA A 3 -3.04 6.45 9.54
CA ALA A 3 -3.62 7.72 9.08
C ALA A 3 -2.66 8.52 8.21
N TRP A 4 -1.38 8.64 8.60
CA TRP A 4 -0.38 9.38 7.83
C TRP A 4 -0.28 8.93 6.38
N TYR A 5 -0.35 7.60 6.15
CA TYR A 5 -0.28 7.06 4.79
C TYR A 5 -1.56 7.34 4.00
N VAL A 6 -2.72 7.18 4.63
CA VAL A 6 -4.02 7.49 4.01
C VAL A 6 -4.09 8.97 3.63
N GLU A 7 -3.65 9.87 4.52
CA GLU A 7 -3.56 11.30 4.21
C GLU A 7 -2.66 11.59 3.01
N THR A 8 -1.46 11.01 3.01
CA THR A 8 -0.49 11.16 1.91
C THR A 8 -1.12 10.73 0.59
N GLU A 9 -1.74 9.56 0.54
CA GLU A 9 -2.32 9.04 -0.70
C GLU A 9 -3.55 9.85 -1.16
N LEU A 10 -4.41 10.28 -0.23
CA LEU A 10 -5.54 11.17 -0.58
C LEU A 10 -5.06 12.50 -1.15
N ARG A 11 -4.00 13.09 -0.60
CA ARG A 11 -3.39 14.31 -1.16
C ARG A 11 -2.79 14.06 -2.55
N LYS A 12 -2.14 12.90 -2.78
CA LYS A 12 -1.61 12.53 -4.10
C LYS A 12 -2.74 12.39 -5.13
N PHE A 13 -3.86 11.76 -4.78
CA PHE A 13 -5.02 11.69 -5.67
C PHE A 13 -5.63 13.08 -5.93
N ARG A 14 -5.81 13.90 -4.89
CA ARG A 14 -6.34 15.26 -5.02
C ARG A 14 -5.44 16.14 -5.88
N GLY A 15 -4.13 16.05 -5.69
CA GLY A 15 -3.12 16.82 -6.42
C GLY A 15 -2.80 16.29 -7.83
N GLY A 16 -3.42 15.19 -8.26
CA GLY A 16 -3.18 14.58 -9.57
C GLY A 16 -1.81 13.88 -9.71
N VAL A 17 -1.14 13.59 -8.60
CA VAL A 17 0.07 12.76 -8.56
C VAL A 17 -0.29 11.28 -8.79
N ARG A 18 -1.49 10.89 -8.37
CA ARG A 18 -2.10 9.58 -8.63
C ARG A 18 -3.46 9.74 -9.30
N GLY A 19 -3.82 8.78 -10.15
CA GLY A 19 -5.13 8.77 -10.81
C GLY A 19 -5.31 9.84 -11.89
N ALA A 20 -4.23 10.42 -12.43
CA ALA A 20 -4.24 11.31 -13.57
C ALA A 20 -4.01 10.55 -14.90
N GLU A 21 -3.32 9.44 -14.85
CA GLU A 21 -2.99 8.62 -16.01
C GLU A 21 -4.11 7.63 -16.34
N PHE A 22 -4.36 7.42 -17.63
CA PHE A 22 -5.43 6.52 -18.10
C PHE A 22 -5.19 5.05 -17.70
N ASP A 23 -3.94 4.65 -17.49
CA ASP A 23 -3.58 3.30 -17.09
C ASP A 23 -3.75 3.06 -15.57
N ASP A 24 -4.01 4.13 -14.78
CA ASP A 24 -4.34 4.02 -13.35
C ASP A 24 -5.85 3.99 -13.12
N ILE A 25 -6.52 2.92 -13.56
CA ILE A 25 -7.99 2.81 -13.52
C ILE A 25 -8.53 2.99 -12.10
N GLU A 26 -7.92 2.34 -11.10
CA GLU A 26 -8.34 2.44 -9.71
C GLU A 26 -8.04 3.83 -9.15
N GLY A 27 -6.91 4.42 -9.54
CA GLY A 27 -6.55 5.78 -9.17
C GLY A 27 -7.50 6.82 -9.78
N MET A 28 -7.92 6.64 -11.03
CA MET A 28 -8.94 7.50 -11.65
C MET A 28 -10.29 7.44 -10.92
N ARG A 29 -10.65 6.31 -10.30
CA ARG A 29 -11.84 6.20 -9.45
C ARG A 29 -11.66 6.91 -8.11
N MET A 30 -10.45 6.84 -7.54
CA MET A 30 -10.13 7.46 -6.25
C MET A 30 -9.97 8.97 -6.35
N ARG A 31 -9.48 9.49 -7.48
CA ARG A 31 -9.23 10.93 -7.65
C ARG A 31 -10.48 11.80 -7.43
N PRO A 32 -11.66 11.56 -8.05
CA PRO A 32 -12.85 12.36 -7.77
C PRO A 32 -13.31 12.26 -6.32
N MET A 33 -13.10 11.10 -5.65
CA MET A 33 -13.38 10.97 -4.22
C MET A 33 -12.47 11.87 -3.38
N ALA A 34 -11.18 11.92 -3.69
CA ALA A 34 -10.24 12.81 -3.01
C ALA A 34 -10.50 14.28 -3.29
N LEU A 35 -10.96 14.62 -4.49
CA LEU A 35 -11.36 15.99 -4.87
C LEU A 35 -12.61 16.47 -4.10
N SER A 36 -13.47 15.56 -3.62
CA SER A 36 -14.61 15.92 -2.77
C SER A 36 -14.21 16.30 -1.34
N LEU A 37 -12.92 16.20 -0.99
CA LEU A 37 -12.33 16.61 0.29
C LEU A 37 -11.52 17.90 0.08
N PRO A 38 -12.15 19.10 0.03
CA PRO A 38 -11.47 20.33 -0.39
C PRO A 38 -10.44 20.83 0.63
N TYR A 39 -10.66 20.53 1.92
CA TYR A 39 -9.79 21.00 2.99
C TYR A 39 -8.86 19.90 3.53
N ASP A 40 -7.67 20.27 3.97
CA ASP A 40 -6.73 19.32 4.59
C ASP A 40 -7.27 18.72 5.90
N SER A 41 -8.13 19.47 6.62
CA SER A 41 -8.85 18.96 7.78
C SER A 41 -9.76 17.77 7.44
N ASP A 42 -10.43 17.81 6.30
CA ASP A 42 -11.34 16.73 5.87
C ASP A 42 -10.53 15.47 5.54
N VAL A 43 -9.40 15.65 4.86
CA VAL A 43 -8.45 14.56 4.58
C VAL A 43 -7.96 13.91 5.87
N ALA A 44 -7.57 14.71 6.88
CA ALA A 44 -7.09 14.21 8.15
C ALA A 44 -8.19 13.45 8.94
N VAL A 45 -9.43 13.94 8.92
CA VAL A 45 -10.57 13.28 9.57
C VAL A 45 -10.87 11.93 8.92
N VAL A 46 -10.94 11.90 7.57
CA VAL A 46 -11.16 10.64 6.82
C VAL A 46 -10.03 9.64 7.07
N ALA A 47 -8.78 10.08 7.07
CA ALA A 47 -7.63 9.22 7.32
C ALA A 47 -7.66 8.59 8.72
N LYS A 48 -7.99 9.36 9.75
CA LYS A 48 -8.17 8.85 11.12
C LYS A 48 -9.33 7.86 11.21
N TYR A 49 -10.43 8.13 10.52
CA TYR A 49 -11.55 7.21 10.47
C TYR A 49 -11.12 5.88 9.82
N VAL A 50 -10.43 5.92 8.68
CA VAL A 50 -9.92 4.71 8.01
C VAL A 50 -8.94 3.93 8.91
N GLU A 51 -8.08 4.63 9.67
CA GLU A 51 -7.19 3.96 10.63
C GLU A 51 -7.96 3.25 11.75
N SER A 52 -9.10 3.81 12.19
CA SER A 52 -9.93 3.24 13.27
C SER A 52 -10.72 2.00 12.84
N LEU A 53 -10.86 1.75 11.54
CA LEU A 53 -11.60 0.58 11.06
C LEU A 53 -10.86 -0.71 11.41
N PRO A 54 -11.57 -1.74 11.87
CA PRO A 54 -10.97 -3.03 12.16
C PRO A 54 -10.38 -3.62 10.86
N PRO A 55 -9.21 -4.28 10.94
CA PRO A 55 -8.64 -4.94 9.79
C PRO A 55 -9.52 -6.12 9.37
N VAL A 56 -9.82 -6.20 8.07
CA VAL A 56 -10.46 -7.36 7.44
C VAL A 56 -9.39 -8.08 6.63
N THR A 57 -9.34 -9.40 6.72
CA THR A 57 -8.43 -10.24 5.93
C THR A 57 -9.23 -11.16 5.06
N HIS A 58 -8.84 -11.28 3.79
CA HIS A 58 -9.43 -12.20 2.83
C HIS A 58 -8.43 -13.31 2.46
N ALA A 59 -8.94 -14.44 1.99
CA ALA A 59 -8.09 -15.49 1.44
C ALA A 59 -7.43 -14.99 0.14
N PRO A 60 -6.13 -15.33 -0.11
CA PRO A 60 -5.46 -14.99 -1.36
C PRO A 60 -6.21 -15.57 -2.57
N VAL A 61 -6.33 -14.79 -3.65
CA VAL A 61 -7.10 -15.17 -4.86
C VAL A 61 -6.23 -15.29 -6.12
N LEU A 62 -4.98 -14.81 -6.10
CA LEU A 62 -4.12 -14.79 -7.29
C LEU A 62 -3.31 -16.07 -7.53
N GLY A 63 -3.38 -17.05 -6.64
CA GLY A 63 -2.71 -18.35 -6.82
C GLY A 63 -1.18 -18.28 -6.75
N GLY A 64 -0.60 -17.34 -6.01
CA GLY A 64 0.84 -17.27 -5.73
C GLY A 64 1.28 -18.28 -4.66
N ASP A 65 2.58 -18.65 -4.66
CA ASP A 65 3.17 -19.51 -3.63
C ASP A 65 3.76 -18.69 -2.47
N PRO A 66 3.12 -18.69 -1.28
CA PRO A 66 3.59 -17.88 -0.15
C PRO A 66 4.94 -18.35 0.41
N LYS A 67 5.35 -19.62 0.20
CA LYS A 67 6.67 -20.10 0.64
C LYS A 67 7.79 -19.49 -0.22
N ILE A 68 7.56 -19.37 -1.52
CA ILE A 68 8.48 -18.66 -2.42
C ILE A 68 8.44 -17.17 -2.12
N GLY A 69 7.26 -16.59 -1.94
CA GLY A 69 7.05 -15.19 -1.58
C GLY A 69 7.81 -14.79 -0.32
N LYS A 70 7.79 -15.63 0.73
CA LYS A 70 8.53 -15.40 1.98
C LYS A 70 10.03 -15.17 1.76
N ARG A 71 10.64 -16.01 0.93
CA ARG A 71 12.08 -15.89 0.62
C ARG A 71 12.38 -14.60 -0.13
N ARG A 72 11.48 -14.17 -1.00
CA ARG A 72 11.63 -12.96 -1.78
C ARG A 72 11.30 -11.70 -1.01
N TYR A 73 10.44 -11.79 0.00
CA TYR A 73 10.06 -10.67 0.85
C TYR A 73 11.25 -10.09 1.66
N ALA A 74 12.35 -10.82 1.80
CA ALA A 74 13.56 -10.34 2.47
C ALA A 74 14.02 -8.96 1.92
N LEU A 75 13.88 -8.72 0.62
CA LEU A 75 14.20 -7.43 0.00
C LEU A 75 13.26 -6.30 0.47
N CYS A 76 11.99 -6.60 0.70
CA CYS A 76 10.95 -5.64 1.09
C CYS A 76 11.01 -5.34 2.60
N SER A 77 11.45 -6.32 3.40
CA SER A 77 11.43 -6.26 4.86
C SER A 77 12.36 -5.19 5.44
N GLY A 78 13.35 -4.73 4.70
CA GLY A 78 14.24 -3.65 5.11
C GLY A 78 13.52 -2.31 5.35
N CYS A 79 12.48 -2.04 4.56
CA CYS A 79 11.65 -0.82 4.71
C CYS A 79 10.30 -1.13 5.38
N HIS A 80 9.65 -2.24 4.98
CA HIS A 80 8.30 -2.58 5.45
C HIS A 80 8.27 -3.43 6.73
N ASN A 81 9.41 -3.71 7.34
CA ASN A 81 9.65 -4.61 8.47
C ASN A 81 9.33 -6.09 8.16
N PRO A 82 9.93 -7.05 8.88
CA PRO A 82 9.72 -8.48 8.66
C PRO A 82 8.27 -8.95 8.83
N ASP A 83 7.50 -8.26 9.67
CA ASP A 83 6.08 -8.52 9.94
C ASP A 83 5.12 -7.76 9.00
N GLY A 84 5.67 -6.96 8.08
CA GLY A 84 4.86 -6.12 7.20
C GLY A 84 4.18 -4.95 7.91
N GLY A 85 4.62 -4.60 9.12
CA GLY A 85 4.03 -3.53 9.94
C GLY A 85 4.23 -2.12 9.36
N GLY A 86 5.20 -1.95 8.47
CA GLY A 86 5.58 -0.65 7.91
C GLY A 86 6.55 0.13 8.81
N ASN A 87 7.10 1.21 8.29
CA ASN A 87 8.01 2.09 9.01
C ASN A 87 7.80 3.54 8.57
N GLU A 88 7.18 4.33 9.44
CA GLU A 88 6.85 5.73 9.16
C GLU A 88 8.10 6.60 8.97
N ALA A 89 9.20 6.28 9.65
CA ALA A 89 10.43 7.07 9.56
C ALA A 89 11.05 7.07 8.14
N VAL A 90 10.82 5.98 7.39
CA VAL A 90 11.22 5.86 5.98
C VAL A 90 10.03 5.90 5.03
N LYS A 91 8.87 6.34 5.50
CA LYS A 91 7.62 6.46 4.74
C LYS A 91 7.17 5.15 4.06
N ALA A 92 7.54 4.01 4.62
CA ALA A 92 7.12 2.69 4.14
C ALA A 92 5.81 2.27 4.83
N PRO A 93 4.70 2.11 4.09
CA PRO A 93 3.41 1.79 4.68
C PRO A 93 3.34 0.35 5.19
N ARG A 94 2.38 0.11 6.09
CA ARG A 94 2.01 -1.25 6.49
C ARG A 94 1.50 -2.04 5.29
N LEU A 95 1.99 -3.26 5.12
CA LEU A 95 1.55 -4.20 4.09
C LEU A 95 0.70 -5.34 4.69
N ALA A 96 0.95 -5.71 5.95
CA ALA A 96 0.21 -6.75 6.65
C ALA A 96 -1.31 -6.46 6.66
N GLY A 97 -2.12 -7.47 6.31
CA GLY A 97 -3.56 -7.36 6.22
C GLY A 97 -4.09 -6.70 4.95
N LEU A 98 -3.23 -6.54 3.92
CA LEU A 98 -3.67 -6.15 2.58
C LEU A 98 -3.92 -7.39 1.72
N ASP A 99 -4.89 -7.28 0.85
CA ASP A 99 -5.25 -8.34 -0.10
C ASP A 99 -4.15 -8.56 -1.15
N ASP A 100 -3.94 -9.81 -1.55
CA ASP A 100 -2.93 -10.18 -2.55
C ASP A 100 -3.15 -9.50 -3.91
N TRP A 101 -4.41 -9.38 -4.35
CA TRP A 101 -4.75 -8.71 -5.60
C TRP A 101 -4.41 -7.21 -5.57
N TYR A 102 -4.63 -6.54 -4.42
CA TYR A 102 -4.29 -5.13 -4.26
C TYR A 102 -2.78 -4.92 -4.28
N LEU A 103 -2.05 -5.73 -3.50
CA LEU A 103 -0.59 -5.71 -3.46
C LEU A 103 0.02 -5.92 -4.85
N ALA A 104 -0.47 -6.93 -5.59
CA ALA A 104 0.00 -7.22 -6.93
C ALA A 104 -0.28 -6.05 -7.90
N ASN A 105 -1.45 -5.43 -7.81
CA ASN A 105 -1.77 -4.26 -8.63
C ASN A 105 -0.83 -3.09 -8.35
N GLU A 106 -0.59 -2.78 -7.08
CA GLU A 106 0.30 -1.67 -6.74
C GLU A 106 1.75 -1.95 -7.17
N LEU A 107 2.24 -3.20 -7.02
CA LEU A 107 3.56 -3.59 -7.53
C LEU A 107 3.66 -3.46 -9.06
N ARG A 108 2.60 -3.82 -9.80
CA ARG A 108 2.54 -3.62 -11.26
C ARG A 108 2.57 -2.13 -11.63
N LYS A 109 1.83 -1.28 -10.90
CA LYS A 109 1.82 0.16 -11.12
C LYS A 109 3.19 0.79 -10.90
N PHE A 110 3.90 0.41 -9.85
CA PHE A 110 5.28 0.85 -9.63
C PHE A 110 6.23 0.32 -10.71
N LYS A 111 6.10 -0.95 -11.09
CA LYS A 111 6.91 -1.58 -12.14
C LYS A 111 6.67 -0.95 -13.51
N GLY A 112 5.43 -0.57 -13.80
CA GLY A 112 5.00 0.06 -15.06
C GLY A 112 5.14 1.58 -15.09
N HIS A 113 5.76 2.20 -14.08
CA HIS A 113 5.88 3.66 -13.98
C HIS A 113 4.55 4.43 -13.92
N ILE A 114 3.46 3.77 -13.52
CA ILE A 114 2.16 4.41 -13.25
C ILE A 114 2.18 5.09 -11.87
N ARG A 115 2.91 4.50 -10.90
CA ARG A 115 3.22 5.07 -9.59
C ARG A 115 4.72 5.32 -9.46
N GLY A 116 5.08 6.39 -8.77
CA GLY A 116 6.47 6.73 -8.51
C GLY A 116 7.22 7.35 -9.69
N ALA A 117 6.53 7.69 -10.79
CA ALA A 117 7.11 8.40 -11.92
C ALA A 117 6.96 9.92 -11.81
N ASP A 118 5.92 10.42 -11.14
CA ASP A 118 5.77 11.85 -10.89
C ASP A 118 6.85 12.30 -9.87
N PRO A 119 7.65 13.35 -10.16
CA PRO A 119 8.68 13.83 -9.25
C PRO A 119 8.14 14.31 -7.90
N ARG A 120 6.85 14.58 -7.79
CA ARG A 120 6.16 14.91 -6.53
C ARG A 120 5.81 13.68 -5.69
N ASP A 121 5.95 12.45 -6.24
CA ASP A 121 5.73 11.19 -5.53
C ASP A 121 7.05 10.66 -4.94
N GLU A 122 7.58 11.35 -3.92
CA GLU A 122 8.87 11.01 -3.32
C GLU A 122 8.90 9.57 -2.80
N GLU A 123 7.87 9.13 -2.06
CA GLU A 123 7.80 7.79 -1.52
C GLU A 123 7.62 6.73 -2.62
N GLY A 124 6.82 7.05 -3.64
CA GLY A 124 6.63 6.20 -4.81
C GLY A 124 7.89 6.06 -5.64
N SER A 125 8.67 7.14 -5.78
CA SER A 125 9.96 7.13 -6.47
C SER A 125 10.97 6.20 -5.79
N ALA A 126 10.94 6.10 -4.45
CA ALA A 126 11.77 5.16 -3.70
C ALA A 126 11.31 3.70 -3.89
N MET A 127 9.99 3.47 -4.05
CA MET A 127 9.43 2.12 -4.22
C MET A 127 9.54 1.59 -5.65
N ALA A 128 9.52 2.44 -6.67
CA ALA A 128 9.52 2.03 -8.07
C ALA A 128 10.73 1.15 -8.46
N PRO A 129 11.99 1.45 -8.10
CA PRO A 129 13.13 0.58 -8.39
C PRO A 129 13.00 -0.81 -7.75
N MET A 130 12.42 -0.89 -6.55
CA MET A 130 12.19 -2.15 -5.86
C MET A 130 11.21 -3.03 -6.64
N ALA A 131 10.12 -2.45 -7.13
CA ALA A 131 9.14 -3.16 -7.96
C ALA A 131 9.72 -3.57 -9.32
N GLN A 132 10.57 -2.76 -9.93
CA GLN A 132 11.25 -3.09 -11.19
C GLN A 132 12.18 -4.30 -11.07
N SER A 133 12.79 -4.54 -9.90
CA SER A 133 13.60 -5.71 -9.64
C SER A 133 12.83 -7.04 -9.67
N LEU A 134 11.50 -7.00 -9.62
CA LEU A 134 10.63 -8.18 -9.67
C LEU A 134 10.54 -8.70 -11.11
N ALA A 135 11.32 -9.74 -11.44
CA ALA A 135 11.57 -10.18 -12.80
C ALA A 135 10.30 -10.61 -13.56
N THR A 136 9.36 -11.28 -12.92
CA THR A 136 8.19 -11.89 -13.56
C THR A 136 6.90 -11.65 -12.79
N GLU A 137 5.78 -11.77 -13.49
CA GLU A 137 4.44 -11.74 -12.91
C GLU A 137 4.24 -12.80 -11.82
N LYS A 138 4.85 -13.98 -11.98
CA LYS A 138 4.82 -15.02 -10.95
C LYS A 138 5.47 -14.56 -9.66
N VAL A 139 6.59 -13.85 -9.72
CA VAL A 139 7.27 -13.30 -8.54
C VAL A 139 6.39 -12.29 -7.82
N ILE A 140 5.68 -11.43 -8.54
CA ILE A 140 4.72 -10.48 -7.98
C ILE A 140 3.62 -11.23 -7.22
N ARG A 141 3.00 -12.24 -7.84
CA ARG A 141 1.96 -13.03 -7.18
C ARG A 141 2.46 -13.79 -5.95
N ASP A 142 3.63 -14.40 -6.02
CA ASP A 142 4.23 -15.14 -4.91
C ASP A 142 4.46 -14.22 -3.69
N ILE A 143 5.04 -13.03 -3.91
CA ILE A 143 5.28 -12.03 -2.85
C ILE A 143 3.94 -11.54 -2.28
N SER A 144 2.98 -11.19 -3.13
CA SER A 144 1.67 -10.71 -2.71
C SER A 144 0.92 -11.76 -1.89
N ALA A 145 0.98 -13.04 -2.30
CA ALA A 145 0.40 -14.14 -1.55
C ALA A 145 1.07 -14.32 -0.17
N TYR A 146 2.38 -14.12 -0.05
CA TYR A 146 3.03 -14.16 1.25
C TYR A 146 2.62 -13.00 2.13
N ILE A 147 2.65 -11.76 1.61
CA ILE A 147 2.33 -10.56 2.38
C ILE A 147 0.89 -10.63 2.91
N SER A 148 -0.06 -11.14 2.13
CA SER A 148 -1.45 -11.30 2.57
C SER A 148 -1.63 -12.31 3.71
N THR A 149 -0.62 -13.17 3.98
CA THR A 149 -0.62 -14.05 5.16
C THR A 149 -0.14 -13.34 6.43
N LEU A 150 0.50 -12.17 6.31
CA LEU A 150 0.98 -11.40 7.45
C LEU A 150 -0.19 -10.74 8.17
N LYS A 151 -0.26 -10.96 9.48
CA LYS A 151 -1.35 -10.40 10.31
C LYS A 151 -0.99 -8.98 10.76
N PRO A 152 -1.92 -8.03 10.64
CA PRO A 152 -1.73 -6.72 11.25
C PRO A 152 -1.52 -6.89 12.75
N GLN A 153 -0.53 -6.22 13.32
CA GLN A 153 -0.40 -6.15 14.77
C GLN A 153 -1.56 -5.31 15.32
N ALA A 154 -2.14 -5.76 16.44
CA ALA A 154 -3.13 -4.97 17.18
C ALA A 154 -2.50 -3.63 17.59
N THR A 155 -3.18 -2.54 17.33
CA THR A 155 -2.75 -1.24 17.84
C THR A 155 -2.87 -1.27 19.36
N SER A 156 -1.87 -0.76 20.07
CA SER A 156 -1.76 -0.76 21.54
C SER A 156 -2.93 -0.09 22.29
N SER A 157 -3.94 0.42 21.59
CA SER A 157 -5.19 0.96 22.14
C SER A 157 -6.22 -0.10 22.51
N GLU A 158 -6.10 -1.35 22.04
CA GLU A 158 -7.06 -2.42 22.39
C GLU A 158 -6.74 -3.15 23.70
N THR A 159 -5.54 -2.94 24.28
CA THR A 159 -5.12 -3.62 25.52
C THR A 159 -5.58 -2.89 26.79
N GLN A 160 -6.25 -1.75 26.71
CA GLN A 160 -6.73 -0.98 27.89
C GLN A 160 -8.24 -1.06 28.12
N ALA A 161 -8.97 -1.90 27.40
CA ALA A 161 -10.43 -2.06 27.53
C ALA A 161 -10.83 -3.47 27.98
N GLN A 162 -10.04 -4.10 28.89
CA GLN A 162 -10.45 -5.30 29.63
C GLN A 162 -10.28 -5.09 31.12
#